data_1949403a4f1e051ba16987e3b99a1890
#
_entry.id   1949403a4f1e051ba16987e3b99a1890
#
_cell.length_a   1.000
_cell.length_b   1.000
_cell.length_c   1.000
_cell.angle_alpha   90.00
_cell.angle_beta   90.00
_cell.angle_gamma   90.00
#
_symmetry.space_group_name_H-M   'P 1'
#
loop_
_entity.id
_entity.type
_entity.pdbx_description
1 polymer ?
#
loop_
_entity_poly.entity_id
_entity_poly.type
_entity_poly.pdbx_seq_one_letter_code
_entity_poly.pdbx_strand_id
1 'polypeptide(L)'
;MATVRLKEEAEKEPRVKAVFDDIRLTRKSDFINNFWLYLAFDPQLLEETWFGVKAVMATPSALDPLTKELIYIAVSITNSCRYCVHSHTAAARAKGMTDDVYADLLRVVATAARTNQLLNALQVPVDEAFDFE
;
A
#
# COMPACT_ATOMS: atom_id res chain seq x y z
N MET A 1 -15.45 10.14 9.41
CA MET A 1 -14.78 11.34 9.96
C MET A 1 -13.38 10.95 10.38
N ALA A 2 -12.35 11.77 10.10
CA ALA A 2 -10.98 11.47 10.52
C ALA A 2 -10.84 11.62 12.05
N THR A 3 -9.93 10.84 12.64
CA THR A 3 -9.68 10.84 14.10
C THR A 3 -8.71 11.94 14.55
N VAL A 4 -8.03 12.58 13.61
CA VAL A 4 -7.18 13.75 13.82
C VAL A 4 -7.63 14.90 12.91
N ARG A 5 -7.30 16.12 13.28
CA ARG A 5 -7.58 17.30 12.44
C ARG A 5 -6.47 17.49 11.42
N LEU A 6 -6.85 17.91 10.23
CA LEU A 6 -5.89 18.38 9.24
C LEU A 6 -5.18 19.62 9.80
N LYS A 7 -3.84 19.60 9.78
CA LYS A 7 -3.04 20.77 10.15
C LYS A 7 -3.07 21.78 9.01
N GLU A 8 -3.70 22.92 9.25
CA GLU A 8 -3.51 24.08 8.36
C GLU A 8 -2.04 24.48 8.38
N GLU A 9 -1.49 24.83 7.21
CA GLU A 9 -0.09 25.24 7.06
C GLU A 9 0.94 24.22 7.61
N ALA A 10 0.67 22.91 7.48
CA ALA A 10 1.55 21.84 7.99
C ALA A 10 3.01 21.98 7.51
N GLU A 11 3.23 22.57 6.34
CA GLU A 11 4.57 22.81 5.77
C GLU A 11 5.36 23.96 6.45
N LYS A 12 4.77 24.69 7.37
CA LYS A 12 5.54 25.59 8.26
C LYS A 12 6.42 24.80 9.24
N GLU A 13 6.10 23.55 9.51
CA GLU A 13 6.97 22.64 10.25
C GLU A 13 8.06 22.10 9.31
N PRO A 14 9.36 22.39 9.55
CA PRO A 14 10.45 22.02 8.62
C PRO A 14 10.54 20.52 8.33
N ARG A 15 10.29 19.66 9.32
CA ARG A 15 10.31 18.19 9.14
C ARG A 15 9.19 17.74 8.21
N VAL A 16 7.98 18.27 8.38
CA VAL A 16 6.84 17.98 7.50
C VAL A 16 7.12 18.43 6.08
N LYS A 17 7.62 19.67 5.93
CA LYS A 17 7.98 20.20 4.60
C LYS A 17 9.02 19.34 3.90
N ALA A 18 10.05 18.89 4.61
CA ALA A 18 11.09 18.04 4.04
C ALA A 18 10.52 16.71 3.52
N VAL A 19 9.59 16.09 4.26
CA VAL A 19 8.92 14.87 3.83
C VAL A 19 8.03 15.12 2.62
N PHE A 20 7.23 16.17 2.62
CA PHE A 20 6.36 16.50 1.50
C PHE A 20 7.15 16.82 0.23
N ASP A 21 8.25 17.55 0.35
CA ASP A 21 9.14 17.82 -0.79
C ASP A 21 9.75 16.52 -1.34
N ASP A 22 10.14 15.59 -0.48
CA ASP A 22 10.65 14.29 -0.90
C ASP A 22 9.56 13.41 -1.56
N ILE A 23 8.32 13.44 -1.07
CA ILE A 23 7.18 12.79 -1.71
C ILE A 23 6.97 13.33 -3.13
N ARG A 24 6.95 14.65 -3.29
CA ARG A 24 6.76 15.30 -4.59
C ARG A 24 7.88 14.95 -5.56
N LEU A 25 9.12 14.99 -5.10
CA LEU A 25 10.27 14.61 -5.90
C LEU A 25 10.24 13.16 -6.33
N THR A 26 9.97 12.25 -5.38
CA THR A 26 9.92 10.81 -5.62
C THR A 26 8.80 10.42 -6.59
N ARG A 27 7.64 11.03 -6.45
CA ARG A 27 6.45 10.75 -7.27
C ARG A 27 6.36 11.60 -8.53
N LYS A 28 7.23 12.59 -8.68
CA LYS A 28 7.22 13.56 -9.79
C LYS A 28 5.86 14.24 -9.96
N SER A 29 5.26 14.65 -8.85
CA SER A 29 3.94 15.28 -8.78
C SER A 29 3.86 16.19 -7.56
N ASP A 30 3.19 17.33 -7.70
CA ASP A 30 2.94 18.25 -6.57
C ASP A 30 1.85 17.77 -5.63
N PHE A 31 1.11 16.73 -6.03
CA PHE A 31 0.00 16.20 -5.27
C PHE A 31 0.47 15.47 -4.00
N ILE A 32 -0.05 15.90 -2.85
CA ILE A 32 0.08 15.19 -1.58
C ILE A 32 -1.29 14.61 -1.22
N ASN A 33 -1.41 13.30 -1.18
CA ASN A 33 -2.66 12.65 -0.86
C ASN A 33 -3.00 12.75 0.65
N ASN A 34 -4.28 12.64 0.95
CA ASN A 34 -4.82 12.85 2.30
C ASN A 34 -4.09 12.06 3.39
N PHE A 35 -3.65 10.84 3.12
CA PHE A 35 -2.94 10.03 4.10
C PHE A 35 -1.73 10.78 4.69
N TRP A 36 -0.90 11.37 3.84
CA TRP A 36 0.28 12.13 4.27
C TRP A 36 -0.09 13.45 4.93
N LEU A 37 -1.12 14.13 4.41
CA LEU A 37 -1.62 15.37 5.01
C LEU A 37 -2.10 15.16 6.44
N TYR A 38 -2.82 14.07 6.69
CA TYR A 38 -3.30 13.74 8.04
C TYR A 38 -2.18 13.24 8.95
N LEU A 39 -1.19 12.48 8.44
CA LEU A 39 0.00 12.07 9.22
C LEU A 39 0.87 13.24 9.67
N ALA A 40 0.78 14.40 9.01
CA ALA A 40 1.51 15.60 9.40
C ALA A 40 1.16 16.12 10.81
N PHE A 41 0.15 15.54 11.49
CA PHE A 41 -0.10 15.86 12.90
C PHE A 41 1.07 15.45 13.81
N ASP A 42 1.81 14.42 13.43
CA ASP A 42 3.03 13.95 14.09
C ASP A 42 4.16 13.83 13.05
N PRO A 43 5.12 14.76 13.04
CA PRO A 43 6.21 14.76 12.08
C PRO A 43 7.09 13.51 12.12
N GLN A 44 7.33 12.92 13.30
CA GLN A 44 8.13 11.70 13.43
C GLN A 44 7.41 10.51 12.77
N LEU A 45 6.13 10.32 13.08
CA LEU A 45 5.32 9.25 12.49
C LEU A 45 5.22 9.40 10.97
N LEU A 46 5.09 10.63 10.48
CA LEU A 46 5.11 10.93 9.04
C LEU A 46 6.43 10.49 8.39
N GLU A 47 7.58 10.86 8.98
CA GLU A 47 8.90 10.49 8.48
C GLU A 47 9.10 8.98 8.44
N GLU A 48 8.86 8.30 9.55
CA GLU A 48 9.02 6.85 9.69
C GLU A 48 8.16 6.10 8.66
N THR A 49 6.91 6.54 8.48
CA THR A 49 5.97 5.92 7.55
C THR A 49 6.38 6.17 6.10
N TRP A 50 6.70 7.42 5.74
CA TRP A 50 7.07 7.73 4.36
C TRP A 50 8.36 7.03 3.93
N PHE A 51 9.40 7.08 4.73
CA PHE A 51 10.67 6.46 4.37
C PHE A 51 10.58 4.94 4.33
N GLY A 52 9.75 4.32 5.17
CA GLY A 52 9.44 2.90 5.10
C GLY A 52 8.72 2.54 3.79
N VAL A 53 7.69 3.27 3.42
CA VAL A 53 6.97 3.09 2.14
C VAL A 53 7.89 3.32 0.94
N LYS A 54 8.65 4.40 0.95
CA LYS A 54 9.61 4.72 -0.12
C LYS A 54 10.64 3.61 -0.33
N ALA A 55 11.21 3.09 0.75
CA ALA A 55 12.21 2.04 0.69
C ALA A 55 11.69 0.76 0.01
N VAL A 56 10.41 0.44 0.20
CA VAL A 56 9.79 -0.76 -0.38
C VAL A 56 9.20 -0.48 -1.77
N MET A 57 8.43 0.59 -1.91
CA MET A 57 7.60 0.81 -3.10
C MET A 57 8.28 1.64 -4.18
N ALA A 58 9.16 2.56 -3.83
CA ALA A 58 9.82 3.48 -4.76
C ALA A 58 11.28 3.10 -5.07
N THR A 59 11.85 2.13 -4.37
CA THR A 59 13.23 1.67 -4.58
C THR A 59 13.23 0.42 -5.47
N PRO A 60 14.03 0.37 -6.55
CA PRO A 60 14.17 -0.82 -7.38
C PRO A 60 14.62 -2.03 -6.57
N SER A 61 13.99 -3.19 -6.83
CA SER A 61 14.27 -4.45 -6.16
C SER A 61 13.88 -5.64 -7.06
N ALA A 62 13.86 -6.86 -6.52
CA ALA A 62 13.55 -8.07 -7.28
C ALA A 62 12.15 -8.08 -7.89
N LEU A 63 11.15 -7.44 -7.26
CA LEU A 63 9.82 -7.30 -7.81
C LEU A 63 9.70 -5.97 -8.57
N ASP A 64 9.11 -6.01 -9.75
CA ASP A 64 8.84 -4.81 -10.53
C ASP A 64 7.76 -3.92 -9.87
N PRO A 65 7.70 -2.62 -10.21
CA PRO A 65 6.78 -1.69 -9.57
C PRO A 65 5.30 -2.07 -9.69
N LEU A 66 4.85 -2.61 -10.83
CA LEU A 66 3.46 -3.02 -11.00
C LEU A 66 3.13 -4.22 -10.11
N THR A 67 4.00 -5.23 -10.06
CA THR A 67 3.82 -6.39 -9.18
C THR A 67 3.71 -5.98 -7.72
N LYS A 68 4.53 -5.03 -7.26
CA LYS A 68 4.42 -4.49 -5.89
C LYS A 68 3.06 -3.87 -5.62
N GLU A 69 2.51 -3.10 -6.57
CA GLU A 69 1.17 -2.51 -6.43
C GLU A 69 0.08 -3.59 -6.39
N LEU A 70 0.17 -4.62 -7.22
CA LEU A 70 -0.80 -5.73 -7.23
C LEU A 70 -0.82 -6.47 -5.88
N ILE A 71 0.35 -6.74 -5.32
CA ILE A 71 0.48 -7.34 -3.98
C ILE A 71 -0.14 -6.42 -2.92
N TYR A 72 0.15 -5.12 -3.00
CA TYR A 72 -0.39 -4.14 -2.06
C TYR A 72 -1.92 -4.08 -2.11
N ILE A 73 -2.50 -4.11 -3.30
CA ILE A 73 -3.95 -4.15 -3.49
C ILE A 73 -4.54 -5.42 -2.84
N ALA A 74 -3.94 -6.60 -3.10
CA ALA A 74 -4.40 -7.87 -2.55
C ALA A 74 -4.43 -7.87 -1.01
N VAL A 75 -3.34 -7.40 -0.39
CA VAL A 75 -3.25 -7.25 1.08
C VAL A 75 -4.28 -6.25 1.60
N SER A 76 -4.47 -5.13 0.89
CA SER A 76 -5.42 -4.09 1.27
C SER A 76 -6.87 -4.55 1.21
N ILE A 77 -7.22 -5.38 0.22
CA ILE A 77 -8.55 -6.02 0.14
C ILE A 77 -8.74 -6.92 1.37
N THR A 78 -7.78 -7.76 1.68
CA THR A 78 -7.83 -8.70 2.81
C THR A 78 -7.96 -7.97 4.14
N ASN A 79 -7.25 -6.85 4.30
CA ASN A 79 -7.27 -6.02 5.50
C ASN A 79 -8.44 -5.01 5.53
N SER A 80 -9.33 -5.02 4.54
CA SER A 80 -10.48 -4.11 4.43
C SER A 80 -10.08 -2.61 4.44
N CYS A 81 -8.89 -2.28 3.91
CA CYS A 81 -8.42 -0.90 3.81
C CYS A 81 -8.97 -0.23 2.54
N ARG A 82 -10.18 0.34 2.64
CA ARG A 82 -10.80 1.02 1.50
C ARG A 82 -9.90 2.08 0.86
N TYR A 83 -9.28 2.93 1.68
CA TYR A 83 -8.37 3.97 1.18
C TYR A 83 -7.21 3.38 0.38
N CYS A 84 -6.58 2.34 0.90
CA CYS A 84 -5.43 1.70 0.27
C CYS A 84 -5.82 1.01 -1.05
N VAL A 85 -6.98 0.35 -1.10
CA VAL A 85 -7.50 -0.24 -2.34
C VAL A 85 -7.62 0.83 -3.43
N HIS A 86 -8.24 1.98 -3.14
CA HIS A 86 -8.37 3.06 -4.12
C HIS A 86 -7.03 3.64 -4.55
N SER A 87 -6.15 3.99 -3.59
CA SER A 87 -4.88 4.65 -3.89
C SER A 87 -3.92 3.76 -4.67
N HIS A 88 -3.81 2.49 -4.30
CA HIS A 88 -2.91 1.54 -4.98
C HIS A 88 -3.48 1.02 -6.29
N THR A 89 -4.80 0.95 -6.45
CA THR A 89 -5.42 0.69 -7.77
C THR A 89 -5.11 1.84 -8.73
N ALA A 90 -5.21 3.09 -8.30
CA ALA A 90 -4.83 4.25 -9.12
C ALA A 90 -3.33 4.21 -9.48
N ALA A 91 -2.45 3.89 -8.52
CA ALA A 91 -1.01 3.76 -8.76
C ALA A 91 -0.68 2.60 -9.72
N ALA A 92 -1.35 1.45 -9.58
CA ALA A 92 -1.19 0.31 -10.49
C ALA A 92 -1.62 0.65 -11.92
N ARG A 93 -2.73 1.37 -12.09
CA ARG A 93 -3.17 1.84 -13.41
C ARG A 93 -2.17 2.79 -14.05
N ALA A 94 -1.60 3.69 -13.29
CA ALA A 94 -0.53 4.58 -13.77
C ALA A 94 0.73 3.80 -14.19
N LYS A 95 0.93 2.59 -13.67
CA LYS A 95 2.02 1.67 -14.01
C LYS A 95 1.64 0.63 -15.09
N GLY A 96 0.48 0.78 -15.73
CA GLY A 96 0.05 -0.04 -16.85
C GLY A 96 -0.89 -1.21 -16.52
N MET A 97 -1.49 -1.25 -15.32
CA MET A 97 -2.53 -2.25 -15.02
C MET A 97 -3.73 -2.06 -15.94
N THR A 98 -4.04 -3.07 -16.72
CA THR A 98 -5.25 -3.16 -17.56
C THR A 98 -6.44 -3.71 -16.77
N ASP A 99 -7.64 -3.63 -17.33
CA ASP A 99 -8.83 -4.25 -16.74
C ASP A 99 -8.70 -5.77 -16.66
N ASP A 100 -8.05 -6.40 -17.64
CA ASP A 100 -7.80 -7.84 -17.64
C ASP A 100 -6.85 -8.26 -16.51
N VAL A 101 -5.76 -7.52 -16.30
CA VAL A 101 -4.84 -7.75 -15.17
C VAL A 101 -5.54 -7.54 -13.85
N TYR A 102 -6.36 -6.50 -13.73
CA TYR A 102 -7.12 -6.26 -12.51
C TYR A 102 -8.15 -7.37 -12.23
N ALA A 103 -8.86 -7.83 -13.27
CA ALA A 103 -9.80 -8.95 -13.14
C ALA A 103 -9.10 -10.24 -12.69
N ASP A 104 -7.90 -10.53 -13.22
CA ASP A 104 -7.11 -11.70 -12.79
C ASP A 104 -6.65 -11.57 -11.35
N LEU A 105 -6.18 -10.40 -10.94
CA LEU A 105 -5.86 -10.13 -9.53
C LEU A 105 -7.05 -10.44 -8.61
N LEU A 106 -8.25 -9.97 -8.97
CA LEU A 106 -9.45 -10.19 -8.17
C LEU A 106 -9.84 -11.67 -8.13
N ARG A 107 -9.66 -12.42 -9.23
CA ARG A 107 -9.87 -13.88 -9.25
C ARG A 107 -8.92 -14.60 -8.29
N VAL A 108 -7.65 -14.22 -8.28
CA VAL A 108 -6.64 -14.78 -7.36
C VAL A 108 -7.02 -14.49 -5.91
N VAL A 109 -7.33 -13.23 -5.59
CA VAL A 109 -7.74 -12.83 -4.23
C VAL A 109 -8.98 -13.59 -3.76
N ALA A 110 -10.02 -13.68 -4.59
CA ALA A 110 -11.26 -14.40 -4.26
C ALA A 110 -11.03 -15.90 -4.07
N THR A 111 -10.20 -16.52 -4.92
CA THR A 111 -9.85 -17.93 -4.83
C THR A 111 -9.04 -18.21 -3.56
N ALA A 112 -8.04 -17.41 -3.26
CA ALA A 112 -7.24 -17.54 -2.04
C ALA A 112 -8.12 -17.38 -0.78
N ALA A 113 -8.99 -16.39 -0.74
CA ALA A 113 -9.91 -16.18 0.37
C ALA A 113 -10.81 -17.42 0.62
N ARG A 114 -11.33 -18.03 -0.45
CA ARG A 114 -12.15 -19.23 -0.37
C ARG A 114 -11.37 -20.43 0.19
N THR A 115 -10.20 -20.70 -0.37
CA THR A 115 -9.38 -21.86 0.07
C THR A 115 -8.86 -21.68 1.49
N ASN A 116 -8.43 -20.47 1.84
CA ASN A 116 -7.98 -20.16 3.21
C ASN A 116 -9.07 -20.40 4.24
N GLN A 117 -10.31 -19.99 3.95
CA GLN A 117 -11.43 -20.23 4.85
C GLN A 117 -11.75 -21.73 4.99
N LEU A 118 -11.72 -22.50 3.91
CA LEU A 118 -11.96 -23.95 3.96
C LEU A 118 -10.86 -24.67 4.74
N LEU A 119 -9.60 -24.35 4.49
CA LEU A 119 -8.46 -24.94 5.21
C LEU A 119 -8.52 -24.60 6.72
N ASN A 120 -8.85 -23.37 7.06
CA ASN A 120 -9.01 -22.95 8.44
C ASN A 120 -10.19 -23.65 9.13
N ALA A 121 -11.35 -23.78 8.45
CA ALA A 121 -12.50 -24.44 9.00
C ALA A 121 -12.25 -25.94 9.24
N LEU A 122 -11.52 -26.59 8.34
CA LEU A 122 -11.19 -28.01 8.42
C LEU A 122 -9.97 -28.30 9.30
N GLN A 123 -9.22 -27.30 9.72
CA GLN A 123 -7.97 -27.42 10.48
C GLN A 123 -7.01 -28.42 9.83
N VAL A 124 -6.85 -28.31 8.49
CA VAL A 124 -6.00 -29.23 7.71
C VAL A 124 -4.54 -29.11 8.17
N PRO A 125 -3.87 -30.22 8.53
CA PRO A 125 -2.45 -30.19 8.86
C PRO A 125 -1.60 -29.82 7.62
N VAL A 126 -0.48 -29.15 7.85
CA VAL A 126 0.47 -28.82 6.77
C VAL A 126 1.19 -30.11 6.34
N ASP A 127 1.33 -30.28 5.03
CA ASP A 127 2.05 -31.42 4.46
C ASP A 127 3.57 -31.31 4.72
N GLU A 128 4.20 -32.38 5.16
CA GLU A 128 5.65 -32.42 5.41
C GLU A 128 6.48 -32.05 4.15
N ALA A 129 5.94 -32.31 2.96
CA ALA A 129 6.58 -31.94 1.69
C ALA A 129 6.74 -30.41 1.46
N PHE A 130 6.08 -29.57 2.26
CA PHE A 130 6.19 -28.10 2.19
C PHE A 130 7.21 -27.54 3.17
N ASP A 131 7.77 -28.37 4.05
CA ASP A 131 8.84 -27.95 4.97
C ASP A 131 10.15 -27.76 4.18
N PHE A 132 10.78 -26.64 4.36
CA PHE A 132 12.14 -26.41 3.85
C PHE A 132 13.14 -26.88 4.94
N GLU A 133 14.01 -27.83 4.59
CA GLU A 133 15.16 -28.18 5.41
C GLU A 133 16.22 -27.08 5.39
#